data_28d15b916983720a3c0b01dee82209cd
#
_entry.id   28d15b916983720a3c0b01dee82209cd
#
_cell.length_a   1.000
_cell.length_b   1.000
_cell.length_c   1.000
_cell.angle_alpha   90.00
_cell.angle_beta   90.00
_cell.angle_gamma   90.00
#
_symmetry.space_group_name_H-M   'P 1'
#
loop_
_entity.id
_entity.type
_entity.pdbx_description
1 polymer ?
#
loop_
_entity_poly.entity_id
_entity_poly.type
_entity_poly.pdbx_seq_one_letter_code
_entity_poly.pdbx_strand_id
1 'polypeptide(L)'
;IKHRYPKRYQPKDENGSVKHIARIDDIHLSEGQWLIMAQAGYILNPVAETLKSLGLLYTHKGHRSISARISSAVNGWEQLRKGRSITLEAARDVYSYMSTGTRVKRGFKKLSGLDSDVLLDMTFLQEQCGLLVGDELIWHKALDRLPEEQRVYITALLRRGEKFNAEPRITVSTIHGAKGGEADNVVLFTDLSPAADEAFRVGNDDVHRVFYVAVTRAKQNLYIIEPEDNNRSYYI
;
A
#
# COMPACT_ATOMS: atom_id res chain seq x y z
N ILE A 1 6.01 -8.83 -33.69
CA ILE A 1 5.21 -7.59 -33.95
C ILE A 1 5.16 -7.41 -35.46
N LYS A 2 3.95 -7.54 -36.03
CA LYS A 2 3.71 -7.50 -37.51
C LYS A 2 3.97 -6.12 -38.14
N HIS A 3 3.82 -5.03 -37.37
CA HIS A 3 4.04 -3.67 -37.85
C HIS A 3 5.02 -2.94 -36.94
N ARG A 4 6.28 -2.87 -37.36
CA ARG A 4 7.33 -2.09 -36.69
C ARG A 4 7.59 -0.79 -37.45
N TYR A 5 7.49 0.34 -36.76
CA TYR A 5 8.14 1.55 -37.21
C TYR A 5 9.63 1.49 -36.81
N PRO A 6 10.55 1.85 -37.70
CA PRO A 6 11.98 1.93 -37.36
C PRO A 6 12.14 3.00 -36.28
N LYS A 7 12.61 2.60 -35.11
CA LYS A 7 12.94 3.51 -34.01
C LYS A 7 14.43 3.46 -33.77
N ARG A 8 15.05 4.62 -33.63
CA ARG A 8 16.44 4.71 -33.18
C ARG A 8 16.42 4.87 -31.65
N TYR A 9 16.92 3.87 -30.95
CA TYR A 9 17.13 3.93 -29.52
C TYR A 9 18.55 4.44 -29.25
N GLN A 10 18.66 5.46 -28.42
CA GLN A 10 19.94 5.86 -27.85
C GLN A 10 19.97 5.35 -26.41
N PRO A 11 20.93 4.50 -26.04
CA PRO A 11 21.08 4.07 -24.65
C PRO A 11 21.43 5.28 -23.77
N LYS A 12 21.09 5.19 -22.50
CA LYS A 12 21.63 6.10 -21.48
C LYS A 12 23.08 5.73 -21.21
N ASP A 13 23.88 6.70 -20.74
CA ASP A 13 25.26 6.45 -20.34
C ASP A 13 25.37 5.58 -19.09
N GLU A 14 24.31 5.56 -18.26
CA GLU A 14 24.24 4.75 -17.05
C GLU A 14 23.79 3.32 -17.35
N ASN A 15 24.51 2.34 -16.82
CA ASN A 15 24.16 0.94 -16.94
C ASN A 15 23.06 0.58 -15.92
N GLY A 16 21.96 -0.01 -16.40
CA GLY A 16 20.96 -0.66 -15.57
C GLY A 16 21.27 -2.13 -15.27
N SER A 17 20.44 -2.76 -14.45
CA SER A 17 20.52 -4.21 -14.20
C SER A 17 19.21 -4.90 -14.50
N VAL A 18 19.31 -6.15 -15.00
CA VAL A 18 18.17 -7.07 -15.14
C VAL A 18 18.50 -8.32 -14.33
N LYS A 19 17.57 -8.74 -13.47
CA LYS A 19 17.72 -9.91 -12.61
C LYS A 19 16.47 -10.78 -12.71
N HIS A 20 16.67 -12.08 -12.85
CA HIS A 20 15.61 -13.08 -12.71
C HIS A 20 15.59 -13.57 -11.27
N ILE A 21 14.43 -13.54 -10.64
CA ILE A 21 14.24 -13.82 -9.21
C ILE A 21 13.07 -14.79 -9.06
N ALA A 22 13.25 -15.82 -8.25
CA ALA A 22 12.21 -16.82 -8.04
C ALA A 22 10.99 -16.24 -7.28
N ARG A 23 11.22 -15.40 -6.28
CA ARG A 23 10.15 -14.89 -5.41
C ARG A 23 10.37 -13.43 -5.06
N ILE A 24 9.27 -12.70 -4.87
CA ILE A 24 9.33 -11.30 -4.43
C ILE A 24 9.97 -11.14 -3.05
N ASP A 25 9.86 -12.14 -2.18
CA ASP A 25 10.44 -12.16 -0.84
C ASP A 25 11.97 -12.09 -0.85
N ASP A 26 12.60 -12.49 -1.96
CA ASP A 26 14.04 -12.44 -2.15
C ASP A 26 14.56 -11.04 -2.50
N ILE A 27 13.63 -10.08 -2.69
CA ILE A 27 13.96 -8.70 -3.07
C ILE A 27 13.97 -7.80 -1.84
N HIS A 28 15.04 -7.04 -1.67
CA HIS A 28 15.17 -6.07 -0.58
C HIS A 28 14.40 -4.77 -0.89
N LEU A 29 13.11 -4.73 -0.52
CA LEU A 29 12.19 -3.61 -0.82
C LEU A 29 12.26 -2.45 0.17
N SER A 30 13.25 -2.44 1.09
CA SER A 30 13.33 -1.47 2.19
C SER A 30 13.71 -0.06 1.76
N GLU A 31 14.40 0.08 0.63
CA GLU A 31 14.95 1.34 0.15
C GLU A 31 14.62 1.57 -1.33
N GLY A 32 14.66 2.83 -1.76
CA GLY A 32 14.38 3.22 -3.14
C GLY A 32 12.90 3.27 -3.50
N GLN A 33 12.62 3.68 -4.73
CA GLN A 33 11.27 3.72 -5.31
C GLN A 33 11.01 2.45 -6.11
N TRP A 34 9.87 1.83 -5.87
CA TRP A 34 9.50 0.55 -6.45
C TRP A 34 8.19 0.61 -7.20
N LEU A 35 8.15 0.03 -8.37
CA LEU A 35 6.94 -0.22 -9.14
C LEU A 35 6.81 -1.72 -9.38
N ILE A 36 5.82 -2.35 -8.76
CA ILE A 36 5.54 -3.78 -8.88
C ILE A 36 4.37 -3.97 -9.82
N MET A 37 4.57 -4.72 -10.89
CA MET A 37 3.59 -4.85 -11.95
C MET A 37 3.32 -6.30 -12.35
N ALA A 38 2.06 -6.54 -12.74
CA ALA A 38 1.63 -7.75 -13.44
C ALA A 38 0.64 -7.41 -14.55
N GLN A 39 0.42 -8.34 -15.47
CA GLN A 39 -0.55 -8.20 -16.56
C GLN A 39 -1.98 -8.11 -16.03
N ALA A 40 -2.32 -8.86 -14.98
CA ALA A 40 -3.65 -8.87 -14.37
C ALA A 40 -3.60 -8.58 -12.86
N GLY A 41 -4.65 -7.92 -12.34
CA GLY A 41 -4.68 -7.47 -10.95
C GLY A 41 -4.69 -8.60 -9.93
N TYR A 42 -5.29 -9.76 -10.23
CA TYR A 42 -5.36 -10.87 -9.29
C TYR A 42 -3.99 -11.52 -9.03
N ILE A 43 -3.04 -11.44 -9.99
CA ILE A 43 -1.65 -11.90 -9.83
C ILE A 43 -0.94 -11.09 -8.71
N LEU A 44 -1.39 -9.86 -8.46
CA LEU A 44 -0.82 -8.96 -7.46
C LEU A 44 -1.41 -9.14 -6.05
N ASN A 45 -2.45 -9.98 -5.88
CA ASN A 45 -3.04 -10.19 -4.55
C ASN A 45 -2.04 -10.80 -3.55
N PRO A 46 -1.28 -11.86 -3.89
CA PRO A 46 -0.25 -12.39 -2.99
C PRO A 46 0.85 -11.38 -2.65
N VAL A 47 1.17 -10.49 -3.61
CA VAL A 47 2.14 -9.40 -3.40
C VAL A 47 1.69 -8.45 -2.30
N ALA A 48 0.42 -8.04 -2.31
CA ALA A 48 -0.13 -7.17 -1.28
C ALA A 48 -0.05 -7.80 0.12
N GLU A 49 -0.34 -9.10 0.22
CA GLU A 49 -0.21 -9.84 1.49
C GLU A 49 1.25 -9.94 1.95
N THR A 50 2.17 -10.22 1.04
CA THR A 50 3.61 -10.20 1.33
C THR A 50 4.07 -8.84 1.83
N LEU A 51 3.69 -7.74 1.16
CA LEU A 51 4.06 -6.40 1.60
C LEU A 51 3.49 -6.06 2.98
N LYS A 52 2.27 -6.49 3.28
CA LYS A 52 1.67 -6.34 4.62
C LYS A 52 2.43 -7.13 5.67
N SER A 53 2.76 -8.39 5.41
CA SER A 53 3.51 -9.23 6.34
C SER A 53 4.91 -8.69 6.62
N LEU A 54 5.55 -8.12 5.61
CA LEU A 54 6.83 -7.43 5.71
C LEU A 54 6.74 -6.07 6.39
N GLY A 55 5.55 -5.54 6.69
CA GLY A 55 5.37 -4.23 7.30
C GLY A 55 5.87 -3.10 6.39
N LEU A 56 5.52 -3.11 5.12
CA LEU A 56 5.88 -2.10 4.14
C LEU A 56 4.67 -1.30 3.70
N LEU A 57 4.80 0.04 3.65
CA LEU A 57 3.77 0.91 3.08
C LEU A 57 3.79 0.83 1.56
N TYR A 58 2.62 0.70 0.97
CA TYR A 58 2.47 0.68 -0.49
C TYR A 58 1.18 1.36 -0.94
N THR A 59 1.13 1.70 -2.22
CA THR A 59 -0.12 2.05 -2.92
C THR A 59 -0.56 0.92 -3.84
N HIS A 60 -1.85 0.67 -3.90
CA HIS A 60 -2.45 -0.28 -4.84
C HIS A 60 -3.69 0.35 -5.49
N LYS A 61 -3.72 0.41 -6.82
CA LYS A 61 -4.78 1.08 -7.59
C LYS A 61 -5.02 2.53 -7.14
N GLY A 62 -3.96 3.25 -6.81
CA GLY A 62 -4.03 4.63 -6.32
C GLY A 62 -4.45 4.80 -4.86
N HIS A 63 -4.76 3.72 -4.15
CA HIS A 63 -5.11 3.77 -2.73
C HIS A 63 -3.93 3.33 -1.86
N ARG A 64 -3.73 4.03 -0.76
CA ARG A 64 -2.73 3.65 0.24
C ARG A 64 -3.15 2.37 0.96
N SER A 65 -2.17 1.53 1.31
CA SER A 65 -2.37 0.28 2.08
C SER A 65 -2.94 0.50 3.47
N ILE A 66 -2.76 1.69 4.05
CA ILE A 66 -3.48 2.17 5.23
C ILE A 66 -4.28 3.42 4.84
N SER A 67 -5.57 3.43 5.14
CA SER A 67 -6.42 4.61 4.90
C SER A 67 -6.00 5.79 5.79
N ALA A 68 -6.20 7.01 5.30
CA ALA A 68 -5.94 8.24 6.07
C ALA A 68 -6.66 8.23 7.42
N ARG A 69 -7.89 7.70 7.44
CA ARG A 69 -8.71 7.59 8.66
C ARG A 69 -8.10 6.67 9.71
N ILE A 70 -7.58 5.52 9.31
CA ILE A 70 -6.88 4.60 10.23
C ILE A 70 -5.60 5.24 10.75
N SER A 71 -4.82 5.85 9.86
CA SER A 71 -3.60 6.58 10.24
C SER A 71 -3.88 7.69 11.22
N SER A 72 -4.92 8.49 10.99
CA SER A 72 -5.38 9.56 11.87
C SER A 72 -5.80 9.01 13.24
N ALA A 73 -6.59 7.94 13.27
CA ALA A 73 -7.04 7.33 14.51
C ALA A 73 -5.89 6.79 15.38
N VAL A 74 -4.96 6.06 14.79
CA VAL A 74 -3.81 5.49 15.51
C VAL A 74 -2.89 6.60 16.02
N ASN A 75 -2.53 7.56 15.17
CA ASN A 75 -1.69 8.68 15.54
C ASN A 75 -2.37 9.57 16.60
N GLY A 76 -3.66 9.85 16.43
CA GLY A 76 -4.44 10.66 17.36
C GLY A 76 -4.49 10.03 18.75
N TRP A 77 -4.75 8.72 18.83
CA TRP A 77 -4.72 8.02 20.11
C TRP A 77 -3.35 8.05 20.78
N GLU A 78 -2.27 7.81 20.03
CA GLU A 78 -0.91 7.86 20.59
C GLU A 78 -0.47 9.28 20.96
N GLN A 79 -1.00 10.34 20.33
CA GLN A 79 -0.80 11.70 20.77
C GLN A 79 -1.50 11.97 22.12
N LEU A 80 -2.78 11.57 22.26
CA LEU A 80 -3.52 11.66 23.52
C LEU A 80 -2.81 10.94 24.67
N ARG A 81 -2.30 9.72 24.41
CA ARG A 81 -1.52 8.95 25.41
C ARG A 81 -0.24 9.66 25.87
N LYS A 82 0.32 10.51 25.02
CA LYS A 82 1.52 11.31 25.33
C LYS A 82 1.17 12.69 25.93
N GLY A 83 -0.07 12.89 26.36
CA GLY A 83 -0.55 14.15 26.94
C GLY A 83 -0.67 15.28 25.91
N ARG A 84 -0.78 14.99 24.65
CA ARG A 84 -0.96 15.99 23.58
C ARG A 84 -2.42 16.12 23.20
N SER A 85 -2.80 17.30 22.72
CA SER A 85 -4.13 17.53 22.17
C SER A 85 -4.20 17.13 20.69
N ILE A 86 -5.40 16.76 20.24
CA ILE A 86 -5.71 16.42 18.85
C ILE A 86 -6.87 17.26 18.32
N THR A 87 -7.02 17.35 17.02
CA THR A 87 -8.15 18.03 16.37
C THR A 87 -9.44 17.25 16.56
N LEU A 88 -10.58 17.93 16.42
CA LEU A 88 -11.90 17.31 16.46
C LEU A 88 -12.05 16.21 15.40
N GLU A 89 -11.48 16.39 14.19
CA GLU A 89 -11.50 15.38 13.13
C GLU A 89 -10.73 14.11 13.55
N ALA A 90 -9.53 14.27 14.09
CA ALA A 90 -8.76 13.15 14.61
C ALA A 90 -9.47 12.43 15.77
N ALA A 91 -10.15 13.16 16.66
CA ALA A 91 -10.95 12.58 17.73
C ALA A 91 -12.15 11.77 17.19
N ARG A 92 -12.81 12.27 16.14
CA ARG A 92 -13.87 11.51 15.44
C ARG A 92 -13.35 10.23 14.81
N ASP A 93 -12.16 10.27 14.23
CA ASP A 93 -11.50 9.08 13.67
C ASP A 93 -11.18 8.07 14.78
N VAL A 94 -10.60 8.51 15.90
CA VAL A 94 -10.37 7.68 17.10
C VAL A 94 -11.66 7.00 17.55
N TYR A 95 -12.72 7.78 17.77
CA TYR A 95 -14.01 7.27 18.26
C TYR A 95 -14.68 6.30 17.29
N SER A 96 -14.42 6.44 15.98
CA SER A 96 -14.98 5.54 14.97
C SER A 96 -14.52 4.10 15.13
N TYR A 97 -13.31 3.90 15.64
CA TYR A 97 -12.69 2.58 15.89
C TYR A 97 -12.81 2.12 17.35
N MET A 98 -13.61 2.80 18.17
CA MET A 98 -13.87 2.43 19.55
C MET A 98 -15.27 1.81 19.71
N SER A 99 -15.44 0.83 20.59
CA SER A 99 -16.75 0.26 20.91
C SER A 99 -17.57 1.19 21.82
N THR A 100 -18.87 1.22 21.53
CA THR A 100 -19.83 1.98 22.34
C THR A 100 -20.19 1.18 23.60
N GLY A 101 -20.20 1.83 24.74
CA GLY A 101 -20.51 1.27 26.04
C GLY A 101 -19.30 0.79 26.82
N THR A 102 -18.19 0.45 26.14
CA THR A 102 -16.95 0.00 26.79
C THR A 102 -15.78 0.97 26.61
N ARG A 103 -15.72 1.66 25.48
CA ARG A 103 -14.67 2.67 25.18
C ARG A 103 -15.22 4.08 25.13
N VAL A 104 -16.45 4.23 24.61
CA VAL A 104 -17.14 5.52 24.47
C VAL A 104 -18.59 5.36 24.94
N LYS A 105 -19.10 6.28 25.75
CA LYS A 105 -20.52 6.33 26.18
C LYS A 105 -21.45 6.41 24.97
N ARG A 106 -22.65 5.83 25.10
CA ARG A 106 -23.68 5.93 24.06
C ARG A 106 -24.04 7.40 23.81
N GLY A 107 -24.21 7.76 22.52
CA GLY A 107 -24.53 9.14 22.11
C GLY A 107 -23.32 10.03 21.82
N PHE A 108 -22.13 9.70 22.27
CA PHE A 108 -20.95 10.57 22.14
C PHE A 108 -20.08 10.31 20.89
N LYS A 109 -20.30 9.24 20.14
CA LYS A 109 -19.45 8.85 18.99
C LYS A 109 -19.27 9.94 17.92
N LYS A 110 -20.26 10.80 17.74
CA LYS A 110 -20.22 11.85 16.72
C LYS A 110 -19.50 13.12 17.16
N LEU A 111 -19.24 13.30 18.45
CA LEU A 111 -18.68 14.52 19.05
C LEU A 111 -19.42 15.76 18.52
N SER A 112 -20.77 15.72 18.61
CA SER A 112 -21.64 16.79 18.11
C SER A 112 -21.59 18.01 19.04
N GLY A 113 -21.74 19.23 18.47
CA GLY A 113 -21.81 20.46 19.24
C GLY A 113 -20.46 21.08 19.62
N LEU A 114 -19.34 20.48 19.15
CA LEU A 114 -18.01 21.04 19.33
C LEU A 114 -17.61 21.89 18.11
N ASP A 115 -16.87 22.96 18.35
CA ASP A 115 -16.29 23.78 17.29
C ASP A 115 -15.21 23.00 16.52
N SER A 116 -15.12 23.23 15.20
CA SER A 116 -14.15 22.57 14.32
C SER A 116 -12.70 22.80 14.72
N ASP A 117 -12.40 23.97 15.28
CA ASP A 117 -11.04 24.43 15.58
C ASP A 117 -10.57 24.06 17.00
N VAL A 118 -11.45 23.37 17.76
CA VAL A 118 -11.12 23.00 19.14
C VAL A 118 -10.04 21.90 19.14
N LEU A 119 -9.07 22.07 20.02
CA LEU A 119 -8.09 21.04 20.35
C LEU A 119 -8.55 20.28 21.60
N LEU A 120 -8.57 18.96 21.51
CA LEU A 120 -9.12 18.04 22.49
C LEU A 120 -7.99 17.24 23.13
N ASP A 121 -7.86 17.32 24.45
CA ASP A 121 -6.95 16.45 25.20
C ASP A 121 -7.70 15.27 25.84
N MET A 122 -6.97 14.37 26.46
CA MET A 122 -7.51 13.16 27.08
C MET A 122 -8.55 13.51 28.19
N THR A 123 -8.25 14.49 29.04
CA THR A 123 -9.10 14.92 30.16
C THR A 123 -10.44 15.44 29.64
N PHE A 124 -10.40 16.35 28.68
CA PHE A 124 -11.61 16.89 28.05
C PHE A 124 -12.46 15.82 27.42
N LEU A 125 -11.83 14.85 26.71
CA LEU A 125 -12.53 13.73 26.09
C LEU A 125 -13.21 12.83 27.14
N GLN A 126 -12.59 12.60 28.28
CA GLN A 126 -13.17 11.81 29.37
C GLN A 126 -14.31 12.54 30.09
N GLU A 127 -14.13 13.81 30.43
CA GLU A 127 -15.10 14.59 31.22
C GLU A 127 -16.30 15.04 30.38
N GLN A 128 -16.06 15.52 29.15
CA GLN A 128 -17.07 16.19 28.33
C GLN A 128 -17.55 15.39 27.14
N CYS A 129 -16.73 14.45 26.66
CA CYS A 129 -17.01 13.72 25.42
C CYS A 129 -17.22 12.22 25.61
N GLY A 130 -17.40 11.77 26.84
CA GLY A 130 -17.81 10.39 27.16
C GLY A 130 -16.78 9.32 26.82
N LEU A 131 -15.50 9.65 26.77
CA LEU A 131 -14.42 8.67 26.69
C LEU A 131 -14.34 7.91 28.03
N LEU A 132 -14.26 6.58 27.97
CA LEU A 132 -14.30 5.69 29.15
C LEU A 132 -12.93 5.07 29.48
N VAL A 133 -11.92 5.33 28.67
CA VAL A 133 -10.57 4.76 28.79
C VAL A 133 -9.53 5.87 28.80
N GLY A 134 -8.33 5.57 29.28
CA GLY A 134 -7.25 6.53 29.42
C GLY A 134 -5.97 6.08 28.70
N ASP A 135 -4.87 6.72 29.09
CA ASP A 135 -3.54 6.56 28.50
C ASP A 135 -2.87 5.20 28.80
N GLU A 136 -3.44 4.44 29.73
CA GLU A 136 -3.02 3.08 30.06
C GLU A 136 -3.20 2.11 28.90
N LEU A 137 -4.14 2.38 27.98
CA LEU A 137 -4.41 1.51 26.83
C LEU A 137 -3.60 1.93 25.61
N ILE A 138 -2.76 1.02 25.10
CA ILE A 138 -2.08 1.22 23.82
C ILE A 138 -3.09 1.18 22.66
N TRP A 139 -2.75 1.78 21.52
CA TRP A 139 -3.66 2.01 20.40
C TRP A 139 -4.46 0.76 19.98
N HIS A 140 -3.84 -0.42 19.88
CA HIS A 140 -4.52 -1.63 19.42
C HIS A 140 -5.48 -2.25 20.46
N LYS A 141 -5.44 -1.80 21.71
CA LYS A 141 -6.39 -2.13 22.78
C LYS A 141 -7.51 -1.12 22.86
N ALA A 142 -7.18 0.17 22.67
CA ALA A 142 -8.16 1.26 22.71
C ALA A 142 -9.07 1.22 21.47
N LEU A 143 -8.49 1.07 20.27
CA LEU A 143 -9.20 1.03 19.00
C LEU A 143 -9.70 -0.40 18.72
N ASP A 144 -10.53 -0.92 19.59
CA ASP A 144 -10.97 -2.32 19.64
C ASP A 144 -11.86 -2.76 18.46
N ARG A 145 -12.37 -1.81 17.68
CA ARG A 145 -13.14 -2.07 16.45
C ARG A 145 -12.28 -2.08 15.17
N LEU A 146 -10.99 -1.83 15.30
CA LEU A 146 -10.08 -1.98 14.17
C LEU A 146 -9.93 -3.48 13.87
N PRO A 147 -10.11 -3.94 12.60
CA PRO A 147 -9.94 -5.34 12.22
C PRO A 147 -8.58 -5.89 12.65
N GLU A 148 -8.54 -7.14 13.07
CA GLU A 148 -7.32 -7.78 13.57
C GLU A 148 -6.20 -7.77 12.52
N GLU A 149 -6.54 -8.07 11.27
CA GLU A 149 -5.62 -8.01 10.14
C GLU A 149 -4.94 -6.63 10.02
N GLN A 150 -5.72 -5.55 10.18
CA GLN A 150 -5.17 -4.19 10.16
C GLN A 150 -4.28 -3.91 11.37
N ARG A 151 -4.63 -4.43 12.55
CA ARG A 151 -3.79 -4.29 13.75
C ARG A 151 -2.44 -4.99 13.60
N VAL A 152 -2.43 -6.21 13.03
CA VAL A 152 -1.20 -6.96 12.75
C VAL A 152 -0.32 -6.18 11.77
N TYR A 153 -0.90 -5.73 10.67
CA TYR A 153 -0.16 -4.96 9.66
C TYR A 153 0.43 -3.65 10.23
N ILE A 154 -0.37 -2.87 10.95
CA ILE A 154 0.10 -1.62 11.58
C ILE A 154 1.22 -1.90 12.59
N THR A 155 1.11 -3.00 13.34
CA THR A 155 2.16 -3.40 14.27
C THR A 155 3.47 -3.72 13.54
N ALA A 156 3.38 -4.42 12.40
CA ALA A 156 4.55 -4.71 11.57
C ALA A 156 5.20 -3.43 11.02
N LEU A 157 4.40 -2.48 10.52
CA LEU A 157 4.87 -1.17 10.06
C LEU A 157 5.61 -0.39 11.16
N LEU A 158 5.02 -0.31 12.35
CA LEU A 158 5.61 0.40 13.48
C LEU A 158 6.92 -0.24 13.95
N ARG A 159 7.02 -1.57 13.95
CA ARG A 159 8.27 -2.29 14.26
C ARG A 159 9.39 -1.99 13.28
N ARG A 160 9.07 -1.73 12.01
CA ARG A 160 10.05 -1.29 11.00
C ARG A 160 10.39 0.20 11.10
N GLY A 161 9.67 0.98 11.89
CA GLY A 161 9.84 2.43 11.97
C GLY A 161 9.21 3.18 10.79
N GLU A 162 8.31 2.54 10.03
CA GLU A 162 7.57 3.21 8.95
C GLU A 162 6.65 4.31 9.53
N LYS A 163 6.61 5.45 8.87
CA LYS A 163 5.76 6.59 9.26
C LYS A 163 4.47 6.57 8.43
N PHE A 164 3.32 6.53 9.08
CA PHE A 164 2.00 6.49 8.39
C PHE A 164 1.74 7.65 7.45
N ASN A 165 2.32 8.81 7.70
CA ASN A 165 2.19 10.01 6.86
C ASN A 165 3.26 10.09 5.77
N ALA A 166 4.24 9.18 5.73
CA ALA A 166 5.21 9.14 4.66
C ALA A 166 4.55 8.71 3.35
N GLU A 167 5.02 9.24 2.23
CA GLU A 167 4.60 8.78 0.92
C GLU A 167 5.09 7.34 0.70
N PRO A 168 4.21 6.40 0.32
CA PRO A 168 4.61 5.02 0.06
C PRO A 168 5.65 4.95 -1.07
N ARG A 169 6.73 4.27 -0.81
CA ARG A 169 7.81 4.05 -1.78
C ARG A 169 7.51 2.95 -2.78
N ILE A 170 6.49 2.14 -2.51
CA ILE A 170 6.12 0.98 -3.31
C ILE A 170 4.76 1.25 -3.94
N THR A 171 4.70 1.16 -5.27
CA THR A 171 3.47 1.19 -6.04
C THR A 171 3.19 -0.18 -6.64
N VAL A 172 2.02 -0.74 -6.36
CA VAL A 172 1.53 -2.00 -6.92
C VAL A 172 0.44 -1.69 -7.94
N SER A 173 0.61 -2.09 -9.18
CA SER A 173 -0.31 -1.75 -10.26
C SER A 173 -0.32 -2.82 -11.35
N THR A 174 -1.39 -2.89 -12.13
CA THR A 174 -1.30 -3.60 -13.41
C THR A 174 -0.40 -2.82 -14.39
N ILE A 175 0.16 -3.50 -15.39
CA ILE A 175 0.97 -2.84 -16.42
C ILE A 175 0.19 -1.71 -17.10
N HIS A 176 -1.11 -1.90 -17.35
CA HIS A 176 -1.98 -0.86 -17.90
C HIS A 176 -2.17 0.32 -16.94
N GLY A 177 -2.37 0.04 -15.66
CA GLY A 177 -2.53 1.07 -14.63
C GLY A 177 -1.26 1.88 -14.36
N ALA A 178 -0.10 1.30 -14.64
CA ALA A 178 1.21 1.96 -14.50
C ALA A 178 1.62 2.79 -15.72
N LYS A 179 0.74 2.95 -16.72
CA LYS A 179 1.05 3.72 -17.93
C LYS A 179 1.46 5.16 -17.57
N GLY A 180 2.65 5.58 -18.01
CA GLY A 180 3.23 6.89 -17.71
C GLY A 180 4.01 6.96 -16.40
N GLY A 181 3.90 5.95 -15.51
CA GLY A 181 4.75 5.83 -14.32
C GLY A 181 6.10 5.23 -14.64
N GLU A 182 7.13 5.62 -13.89
CA GLU A 182 8.49 5.07 -13.94
C GLU A 182 9.02 4.99 -12.52
N ALA A 183 9.92 4.03 -12.26
CA ALA A 183 10.59 3.90 -10.97
C ALA A 183 12.06 3.48 -11.17
N ASP A 184 12.89 3.74 -10.16
CA ASP A 184 14.27 3.30 -10.17
C ASP A 184 14.35 1.78 -10.21
N ASN A 185 13.45 1.12 -9.46
CA ASN A 185 13.35 -0.32 -9.38
C ASN A 185 11.96 -0.80 -9.84
N VAL A 186 11.93 -1.73 -10.77
CA VAL A 186 10.70 -2.35 -11.27
C VAL A 186 10.74 -3.84 -11.00
N VAL A 187 9.64 -4.36 -10.45
CA VAL A 187 9.38 -5.80 -10.33
C VAL A 187 8.27 -6.16 -11.30
N LEU A 188 8.54 -7.11 -12.17
CA LEU A 188 7.60 -7.54 -13.22
C LEU A 188 7.29 -9.03 -13.10
N PHE A 189 6.02 -9.33 -12.89
CA PHE A 189 5.47 -10.69 -12.97
C PHE A 189 5.15 -11.01 -14.42
N THR A 190 5.60 -12.18 -14.88
CA THR A 190 5.45 -12.61 -16.27
C THR A 190 4.25 -13.52 -16.52
N ASP A 191 3.52 -13.88 -15.46
CA ASP A 191 2.28 -14.66 -15.56
C ASP A 191 1.23 -13.97 -16.43
N LEU A 192 0.54 -14.75 -17.25
CA LEU A 192 -0.54 -14.29 -18.12
C LEU A 192 -1.90 -14.69 -17.54
N SER A 193 -2.88 -13.82 -17.67
CA SER A 193 -4.28 -14.21 -17.49
C SER A 193 -4.70 -15.18 -18.60
N PRO A 194 -5.73 -16.03 -18.39
CA PRO A 194 -6.21 -16.94 -19.44
C PRO A 194 -6.50 -16.24 -20.76
N ALA A 195 -7.13 -15.08 -20.72
CA ALA A 195 -7.44 -14.30 -21.93
C ALA A 195 -6.18 -13.74 -22.62
N ALA A 196 -5.17 -13.32 -21.84
CA ALA A 196 -3.91 -12.85 -22.41
C ALA A 196 -3.07 -13.98 -22.98
N ASP A 197 -3.07 -15.16 -22.36
CA ASP A 197 -2.42 -16.36 -22.86
C ASP A 197 -3.05 -16.81 -24.19
N GLU A 198 -4.37 -16.87 -24.28
CA GLU A 198 -5.07 -17.18 -25.52
C GLU A 198 -4.72 -16.16 -26.61
N ALA A 199 -4.79 -14.87 -26.31
CA ALA A 199 -4.39 -13.81 -27.24
C ALA A 199 -2.93 -13.97 -27.71
N PHE A 200 -2.02 -14.33 -26.82
CA PHE A 200 -0.62 -14.57 -27.11
C PHE A 200 -0.44 -15.76 -28.05
N ARG A 201 -1.11 -16.89 -27.80
CA ARG A 201 -1.05 -18.12 -28.61
C ARG A 201 -1.57 -17.93 -30.03
N VAL A 202 -2.59 -17.08 -30.21
CA VAL A 202 -3.10 -16.75 -31.55
C VAL A 202 -2.29 -15.65 -32.25
N GLY A 203 -1.18 -15.21 -31.65
CA GLY A 203 -0.24 -14.27 -32.25
C GLY A 203 -0.71 -12.80 -32.19
N ASN A 204 -1.49 -12.42 -31.17
CA ASN A 204 -1.85 -11.03 -30.96
C ASN A 204 -0.66 -10.23 -30.43
N ASP A 205 -0.26 -9.19 -31.17
CA ASP A 205 0.87 -8.32 -30.83
C ASP A 205 0.65 -7.47 -29.59
N ASP A 206 -0.58 -7.33 -29.09
CA ASP A 206 -0.88 -6.47 -27.93
C ASP A 206 -0.21 -6.97 -26.66
N VAL A 207 -0.07 -8.28 -26.49
CA VAL A 207 0.64 -8.87 -25.35
C VAL A 207 2.10 -8.41 -25.34
N HIS A 208 2.76 -8.47 -26.51
CA HIS A 208 4.14 -7.97 -26.66
C HIS A 208 4.27 -6.49 -26.33
N ARG A 209 3.29 -5.66 -26.78
CA ARG A 209 3.27 -4.22 -26.49
C ARG A 209 3.13 -3.93 -25.00
N VAL A 210 2.29 -4.69 -24.32
CA VAL A 210 2.08 -4.56 -22.88
C VAL A 210 3.38 -4.82 -22.11
N PHE A 211 4.05 -5.94 -22.39
CA PHE A 211 5.33 -6.27 -21.75
C PHE A 211 6.47 -5.32 -22.17
N TYR A 212 6.49 -4.85 -23.41
CA TYR A 212 7.41 -3.79 -23.83
C TYR A 212 7.22 -2.51 -22.97
N VAL A 213 5.98 -2.10 -22.75
CA VAL A 213 5.70 -0.95 -21.86
C VAL A 213 6.21 -1.23 -20.46
N ALA A 214 5.98 -2.44 -19.92
CA ALA A 214 6.41 -2.80 -18.58
C ALA A 214 7.92 -2.69 -18.38
N VAL A 215 8.71 -3.32 -19.25
CA VAL A 215 10.18 -3.31 -19.12
C VAL A 215 10.77 -1.91 -19.26
N THR A 216 10.13 -1.04 -20.05
CA THR A 216 10.56 0.36 -20.21
C THR A 216 10.21 1.27 -19.04
N ARG A 217 9.58 0.77 -17.98
CA ARG A 217 9.29 1.55 -16.75
C ARG A 217 10.47 1.58 -15.79
N ALA A 218 11.44 0.67 -15.93
CA ALA A 218 12.62 0.64 -15.09
C ALA A 218 13.63 1.73 -15.52
N LYS A 219 14.04 2.55 -14.57
CA LYS A 219 15.12 3.52 -14.78
C LYS A 219 16.50 2.92 -14.56
N GLN A 220 16.62 2.04 -13.55
CA GLN A 220 17.89 1.44 -13.14
C GLN A 220 17.82 -0.08 -13.08
N ASN A 221 16.89 -0.64 -12.32
CA ASN A 221 16.85 -2.06 -12.03
C ASN A 221 15.51 -2.68 -12.45
N LEU A 222 15.58 -3.77 -13.21
CA LEU A 222 14.43 -4.60 -13.57
C LEU A 222 14.59 -5.98 -12.93
N TYR A 223 13.61 -6.36 -12.10
CA TYR A 223 13.50 -7.68 -11.49
C TYR A 223 12.36 -8.42 -12.17
N ILE A 224 12.67 -9.53 -12.79
CA ILE A 224 11.69 -10.39 -13.47
C ILE A 224 11.40 -11.55 -12.54
N ILE A 225 10.15 -11.67 -12.09
CA ILE A 225 9.72 -12.80 -11.25
C ILE A 225 9.42 -13.99 -12.15
N GLU A 226 9.98 -15.15 -11.79
CA GLU A 226 9.66 -16.40 -12.42
C GLU A 226 8.16 -16.70 -12.31
N PRO A 227 7.51 -17.15 -13.41
CA PRO A 227 6.08 -17.41 -13.41
C PRO A 227 5.71 -18.61 -12.52
N GLU A 228 4.54 -18.58 -11.91
CA GLU A 228 3.98 -19.73 -11.18
C GLU A 228 3.61 -20.88 -12.15
N ASP A 229 3.15 -20.55 -13.37
CA ASP A 229 2.82 -21.49 -14.43
C ASP A 229 3.63 -21.19 -15.70
N ASN A 230 4.68 -21.98 -15.93
CA ASN A 230 5.55 -21.84 -17.11
C ASN A 230 4.79 -22.01 -18.44
N ASN A 231 3.64 -22.70 -18.45
CA ASN A 231 2.85 -22.87 -19.67
C ASN A 231 2.01 -21.64 -20.00
N ARG A 232 1.87 -20.73 -19.03
CA ARG A 232 1.04 -19.54 -19.15
C ARG A 232 1.79 -18.29 -18.70
N SER A 233 2.88 -18.04 -19.40
CA SER A 233 3.79 -16.94 -19.07
C SER A 233 4.33 -16.25 -20.32
N TYR A 234 4.80 -15.03 -20.13
CA TYR A 234 5.50 -14.26 -21.16
C TYR A 234 7.01 -14.34 -20.93
N TYR A 235 7.75 -14.77 -21.92
CA TYR A 235 9.21 -14.84 -21.86
C TYR A 235 9.83 -13.50 -22.27
N ILE A 236 10.73 -12.98 -21.42
CA ILE A 236 11.49 -11.74 -21.64
C ILE A 236 12.97 -12.08 -21.76
#